data_36166e76d323e72c688464c5dec42946
#
_entry.id   36166e76d323e72c688464c5dec42946
#
_cell.length_a   1.000
_cell.length_b   1.000
_cell.length_c   1.000
_cell.angle_alpha   90.00
_cell.angle_beta   90.00
_cell.angle_gamma   90.00
#
_symmetry.space_group_name_H-M   'P 1'
#
loop_
_entity.id
_entity.type
_entity.pdbx_description
1 polymer ?
#
loop_
_entity_poly.entity_id
_entity_poly.type
_entity_poly.pdbx_seq_one_letter_code
_entity_poly.pdbx_strand_id
1 'polypeptide(L)'
;GTLTANTTGAQNTAVGYNALLANTTASYNTAIGSIAGDAITTGESNTTVGYGSGSGITTADNNTIIGGSCAATLSTGANNTIVGASAANSGTLLTTGSHNIVIGQAARTSAGDVDNEIVMGSSVQGTGTNNFTFGNGGTDSNIAFGATSITAPSDIRLKEDIQDEEVGLDFINDLRPVTFQWKKEK
;
A
#
# COMPACT_ATOMS: atom_id res chain seq x y z
N GLY A 1 8.87 -28.97 7.39
CA GLY A 1 7.90 -29.01 8.48
C GLY A 1 7.58 -27.62 9.01
N THR A 2 6.48 -27.52 9.71
CA THR A 2 6.02 -26.27 10.33
C THR A 2 6.76 -26.01 11.63
N LEU A 3 7.23 -24.77 11.90
CA LEU A 3 7.93 -24.36 13.16
C LEU A 3 9.12 -25.26 13.55
N THR A 4 9.83 -25.83 12.60
CA THR A 4 10.87 -26.82 12.89
C THR A 4 12.13 -26.27 13.55
N ALA A 5 12.41 -24.98 13.36
CA ALA A 5 13.56 -24.29 13.97
C ALA A 5 13.25 -23.62 15.32
N ASN A 6 11.98 -23.66 15.76
CA ASN A 6 11.58 -22.93 16.97
C ASN A 6 12.25 -23.47 18.24
N THR A 7 12.93 -22.62 18.97
CA THR A 7 13.63 -22.98 20.21
C THR A 7 12.94 -22.39 21.45
N THR A 8 12.69 -21.09 21.48
CA THR A 8 12.11 -20.39 22.62
C THR A 8 10.92 -19.51 22.28
N GLY A 9 10.63 -19.35 20.97
CA GLY A 9 9.47 -18.55 20.52
C GLY A 9 8.16 -19.13 21.04
N ALA A 10 7.28 -18.26 21.56
CA ALA A 10 6.03 -18.63 22.19
C ALA A 10 4.83 -18.02 21.47
N GLN A 11 3.65 -18.62 21.66
CA GLN A 11 2.37 -18.10 21.18
C GLN A 11 2.31 -17.91 19.64
N ASN A 12 3.02 -18.75 18.89
CA ASN A 12 2.99 -18.76 17.44
C ASN A 12 1.90 -19.73 16.93
N THR A 13 1.18 -19.33 15.88
CA THR A 13 0.25 -20.18 15.14
C THR A 13 0.80 -20.40 13.74
N ALA A 14 1.07 -21.64 13.37
CA ALA A 14 1.59 -21.99 12.05
C ALA A 14 0.81 -23.14 11.44
N VAL A 15 0.19 -22.91 10.28
CA VAL A 15 -0.61 -23.89 9.55
C VAL A 15 -0.17 -23.92 8.08
N GLY A 16 0.42 -25.01 7.64
CA GLY A 16 0.87 -25.19 6.25
C GLY A 16 2.29 -25.71 6.14
N TYR A 17 2.64 -26.19 4.93
CA TYR A 17 4.00 -26.67 4.67
C TYR A 17 5.01 -25.52 4.85
N ASN A 18 6.02 -25.73 5.69
CA ASN A 18 7.07 -24.76 6.00
C ASN A 18 6.59 -23.38 6.52
N ALA A 19 5.37 -23.27 7.06
CA ALA A 19 4.95 -22.04 7.74
C ALA A 19 5.85 -21.80 8.97
N LEU A 20 6.37 -20.59 9.13
CA LEU A 20 7.34 -20.20 10.17
C LEU A 20 8.54 -21.14 10.28
N LEU A 21 9.07 -21.62 9.15
CA LEU A 21 10.13 -22.63 9.12
C LEU A 21 11.38 -22.20 9.88
N ALA A 22 11.83 -20.96 9.67
CA ALA A 22 13.07 -20.41 10.24
C ALA A 22 12.88 -19.76 11.62
N ASN A 23 11.66 -19.74 12.17
CA ASN A 23 11.39 -19.12 13.46
C ASN A 23 12.24 -19.78 14.56
N THR A 24 13.08 -19.00 15.22
CA THR A 24 13.91 -19.47 16.33
C THR A 24 13.41 -19.00 17.69
N THR A 25 13.25 -17.69 17.86
CA THR A 25 12.92 -17.06 19.15
C THR A 25 11.71 -16.13 19.07
N ALA A 26 11.23 -15.85 17.84
CA ALA A 26 10.13 -14.92 17.61
C ALA A 26 8.81 -15.43 18.20
N SER A 27 8.03 -14.52 18.75
CA SER A 27 6.76 -14.80 19.41
C SER A 27 5.58 -14.07 18.77
N TYR A 28 4.36 -14.52 19.05
CA TYR A 28 3.11 -13.88 18.64
C TYR A 28 2.86 -13.84 17.13
N ASN A 29 3.53 -14.66 16.33
CA ASN A 29 3.32 -14.72 14.90
C ASN A 29 2.18 -15.68 14.52
N THR A 30 1.37 -15.29 13.55
CA THR A 30 0.35 -16.13 12.93
C THR A 30 0.70 -16.32 11.45
N ALA A 31 0.99 -17.56 11.04
CA ALA A 31 1.28 -17.88 9.65
C ALA A 31 0.38 -19.01 9.15
N ILE A 32 -0.45 -18.73 8.16
CA ILE A 32 -1.41 -19.69 7.60
C ILE A 32 -1.22 -19.78 6.09
N GLY A 33 -0.67 -20.85 5.61
CA GLY A 33 -0.38 -21.10 4.20
C GLY A 33 0.96 -21.79 4.01
N SER A 34 1.16 -22.43 2.85
CA SER A 34 2.47 -22.99 2.50
C SER A 34 3.49 -21.87 2.38
N ILE A 35 4.65 -22.01 3.03
CA ILE A 35 5.74 -21.02 3.11
C ILE A 35 5.29 -19.60 3.57
N ALA A 36 4.23 -19.51 4.37
CA ALA A 36 3.83 -18.25 4.99
C ALA A 36 4.84 -17.88 6.10
N GLY A 37 5.43 -16.69 6.02
CA GLY A 37 6.40 -16.19 7.00
C GLY A 37 7.60 -17.12 7.23
N ASP A 38 7.99 -17.93 6.25
CA ASP A 38 8.96 -19.00 6.42
C ASP A 38 10.38 -18.53 6.73
N ALA A 39 10.73 -17.29 6.42
CA ALA A 39 12.02 -16.67 6.73
C ALA A 39 12.06 -15.93 8.08
N ILE A 40 10.93 -15.78 8.79
CA ILE A 40 10.89 -15.09 10.08
C ILE A 40 11.81 -15.80 11.08
N THR A 41 12.78 -15.05 11.62
CA THR A 41 13.72 -15.56 12.62
C THR A 41 13.45 -15.00 14.02
N THR A 42 13.43 -13.67 14.15
CA THR A 42 13.23 -12.93 15.40
C THR A 42 12.12 -11.90 15.35
N GLY A 43 11.51 -11.66 14.18
CA GLY A 43 10.40 -10.71 14.03
C GLY A 43 9.14 -11.19 14.77
N GLU A 44 8.50 -10.30 15.50
CA GLU A 44 7.37 -10.61 16.36
C GLU A 44 6.04 -10.01 15.87
N SER A 45 4.94 -10.57 16.33
CA SER A 45 3.59 -10.01 16.12
C SER A 45 3.18 -9.85 14.64
N ASN A 46 3.70 -10.69 13.77
CA ASN A 46 3.30 -10.69 12.37
C ASN A 46 2.12 -11.63 12.09
N THR A 47 1.21 -11.22 11.24
CA THR A 47 0.13 -12.05 10.70
C THR A 47 0.34 -12.23 9.20
N THR A 48 0.65 -13.46 8.76
CA THR A 48 0.84 -13.80 7.35
C THR A 48 -0.14 -14.89 6.92
N VAL A 49 -1.02 -14.59 5.97
CA VAL A 49 -2.05 -15.52 5.51
C VAL A 49 -2.04 -15.63 3.99
N GLY A 50 -1.75 -16.81 3.48
CA GLY A 50 -1.67 -17.11 2.05
C GLY A 50 -0.37 -17.81 1.67
N TYR A 51 -0.36 -18.46 0.49
CA TYR A 51 0.85 -19.06 -0.06
C TYR A 51 1.95 -17.99 -0.22
N GLY A 52 3.13 -18.20 0.38
CA GLY A 52 4.27 -17.28 0.27
C GLY A 52 4.02 -15.87 0.82
N SER A 53 2.99 -15.69 1.64
CA SER A 53 2.70 -14.40 2.28
C SER A 53 3.82 -14.05 3.26
N GLY A 54 4.43 -12.87 3.10
CA GLY A 54 5.50 -12.40 3.99
C GLY A 54 6.73 -13.31 4.03
N SER A 55 7.01 -14.09 2.98
CA SER A 55 8.11 -15.05 2.96
C SER A 55 9.51 -14.43 3.02
N GLY A 56 9.64 -13.11 2.80
CA GLY A 56 10.91 -12.39 2.96
C GLY A 56 11.15 -11.82 4.34
N ILE A 57 10.14 -11.79 5.21
CA ILE A 57 10.28 -11.21 6.56
C ILE A 57 11.34 -11.99 7.36
N THR A 58 12.28 -11.26 7.93
CA THR A 58 13.31 -11.85 8.81
C THR A 58 13.20 -11.36 10.25
N THR A 59 13.29 -10.07 10.46
CA THR A 59 13.30 -9.42 11.78
C THR A 59 12.24 -8.35 11.96
N ALA A 60 11.38 -8.14 10.93
CA ALA A 60 10.33 -7.13 10.98
C ALA A 60 9.19 -7.51 11.94
N ASP A 61 8.62 -6.51 12.59
CA ASP A 61 7.57 -6.67 13.59
C ASP A 61 6.23 -6.06 13.14
N ASN A 62 5.14 -6.54 13.70
CA ASN A 62 3.82 -5.92 13.63
C ASN A 62 3.25 -5.76 12.20
N ASN A 63 3.55 -6.66 11.30
CA ASN A 63 2.99 -6.62 9.96
C ASN A 63 1.73 -7.49 9.84
N THR A 64 0.72 -7.00 9.12
CA THR A 64 -0.46 -7.75 8.70
C THR A 64 -0.41 -7.95 7.19
N ILE A 65 -0.20 -9.19 6.75
CA ILE A 65 0.04 -9.54 5.34
C ILE A 65 -0.91 -10.66 4.92
N ILE A 66 -1.86 -10.36 4.04
CA ILE A 66 -2.91 -11.30 3.64
C ILE A 66 -3.01 -11.36 2.11
N GLY A 67 -2.70 -12.51 1.54
CA GLY A 67 -2.77 -12.77 0.10
C GLY A 67 -1.66 -13.67 -0.40
N GLY A 68 -1.88 -14.32 -1.54
CA GLY A 68 -0.84 -15.15 -2.16
C GLY A 68 0.32 -14.31 -2.66
N SER A 69 1.57 -14.70 -2.32
CA SER A 69 2.81 -14.01 -2.68
C SER A 69 2.81 -12.51 -2.33
N CYS A 70 2.08 -12.15 -1.29
CA CYS A 70 1.95 -10.78 -0.80
C CYS A 70 3.19 -10.41 0.02
N ALA A 71 3.78 -9.25 -0.22
CA ALA A 71 4.97 -8.75 0.48
C ALA A 71 6.11 -9.78 0.61
N ALA A 72 6.35 -10.57 -0.42
CA ALA A 72 7.34 -11.65 -0.38
C ALA A 72 8.80 -11.15 -0.30
N THR A 73 9.04 -9.86 -0.45
CA THR A 73 10.37 -9.23 -0.39
C THR A 73 10.56 -8.33 0.83
N LEU A 74 9.50 -8.11 1.62
CA LEU A 74 9.59 -7.33 2.86
C LEU A 74 10.52 -8.04 3.84
N SER A 75 11.59 -7.40 4.26
CA SER A 75 12.60 -8.00 5.13
C SER A 75 12.59 -7.47 6.56
N THR A 76 12.73 -6.17 6.72
CA THR A 76 12.88 -5.49 8.02
C THR A 76 11.85 -4.38 8.27
N GLY A 77 11.03 -4.05 7.27
CA GLY A 77 9.98 -3.04 7.40
C GLY A 77 8.87 -3.47 8.37
N ALA A 78 8.50 -2.61 9.29
CA ALA A 78 7.56 -2.89 10.36
C ALA A 78 6.24 -2.11 10.24
N ASN A 79 5.21 -2.56 10.94
CA ASN A 79 3.92 -1.87 11.03
C ASN A 79 3.21 -1.66 9.68
N ASN A 80 3.39 -2.57 8.74
CA ASN A 80 2.71 -2.51 7.45
C ASN A 80 1.40 -3.32 7.46
N THR A 81 0.38 -2.83 6.77
CA THR A 81 -0.87 -3.53 6.47
C THR A 81 -0.96 -3.77 4.98
N ILE A 82 -0.81 -5.02 4.54
CA ILE A 82 -0.71 -5.37 3.13
C ILE A 82 -1.72 -6.48 2.81
N VAL A 83 -2.69 -6.19 1.95
CA VAL A 83 -3.78 -7.11 1.63
C VAL A 83 -4.01 -7.20 0.12
N GLY A 84 -3.89 -8.39 -0.42
CA GLY A 84 -4.14 -8.67 -1.85
C GLY A 84 -3.10 -9.60 -2.46
N ALA A 85 -3.48 -10.36 -3.47
CA ALA A 85 -2.54 -11.21 -4.19
C ALA A 85 -1.44 -10.35 -4.83
N SER A 86 -0.17 -10.71 -4.59
CA SER A 86 1.02 -9.98 -5.05
C SER A 86 1.06 -8.48 -4.65
N ALA A 87 0.28 -8.06 -3.64
CA ALA A 87 0.38 -6.72 -3.09
C ALA A 87 1.78 -6.49 -2.49
N ALA A 88 2.35 -5.31 -2.70
CA ALA A 88 3.73 -4.94 -2.34
C ALA A 88 4.82 -5.90 -2.87
N ASN A 89 4.49 -6.72 -3.86
CA ASN A 89 5.38 -7.70 -4.48
C ASN A 89 5.26 -7.72 -6.01
N SER A 90 4.87 -6.60 -6.62
CA SER A 90 4.72 -6.45 -8.07
C SER A 90 5.35 -5.14 -8.53
N GLY A 91 6.26 -5.19 -9.49
CA GLY A 91 6.97 -3.99 -9.97
C GLY A 91 7.94 -3.43 -8.91
N THR A 92 7.58 -2.35 -8.24
CA THR A 92 8.35 -1.84 -7.09
C THR A 92 8.08 -2.73 -5.87
N LEU A 93 9.14 -3.35 -5.38
CA LEU A 93 9.07 -4.30 -4.27
C LEU A 93 9.30 -3.58 -2.95
N LEU A 94 8.37 -3.70 -2.00
CA LEU A 94 8.59 -3.20 -0.64
C LEU A 94 9.59 -4.11 0.08
N THR A 95 10.63 -3.52 0.63
CA THR A 95 11.75 -4.26 1.27
C THR A 95 11.97 -3.87 2.73
N THR A 96 12.15 -2.58 3.01
CA THR A 96 12.47 -2.07 4.34
C THR A 96 11.51 -0.99 4.84
N GLY A 97 10.61 -0.50 3.98
CA GLY A 97 9.65 0.55 4.31
C GLY A 97 8.66 0.13 5.40
N SER A 98 8.25 1.08 6.21
CA SER A 98 7.41 0.88 7.39
C SER A 98 6.16 1.75 7.39
N HIS A 99 5.14 1.38 8.19
CA HIS A 99 3.90 2.15 8.36
C HIS A 99 3.07 2.32 7.07
N ASN A 100 3.22 1.41 6.10
CA ASN A 100 2.48 1.49 4.85
C ASN A 100 1.17 0.70 4.91
N ILE A 101 0.16 1.18 4.18
CA ILE A 101 -1.10 0.46 3.93
C ILE A 101 -1.20 0.20 2.43
N VAL A 102 -1.13 -1.06 2.01
CA VAL A 102 -1.21 -1.47 0.59
C VAL A 102 -2.34 -2.47 0.42
N ILE A 103 -3.42 -2.06 -0.23
CA ILE A 103 -4.62 -2.88 -0.38
C ILE A 103 -5.02 -2.98 -1.86
N GLY A 104 -5.01 -4.18 -2.38
CA GLY A 104 -5.42 -4.51 -3.74
C GLY A 104 -4.49 -5.47 -4.44
N GLN A 105 -5.02 -6.19 -5.43
CA GLN A 105 -4.22 -7.11 -6.25
C GLN A 105 -3.11 -6.33 -6.98
N ALA A 106 -1.85 -6.76 -6.83
CA ALA A 106 -0.67 -6.12 -7.42
C ALA A 106 -0.51 -4.62 -7.12
N ALA A 107 -1.21 -4.08 -6.09
CA ALA A 107 -0.94 -2.76 -5.57
C ALA A 107 0.49 -2.70 -5.02
N ARG A 108 1.19 -1.58 -5.22
CA ARG A 108 2.61 -1.47 -4.87
C ARG A 108 2.97 -0.08 -4.36
N THR A 109 3.95 -0.04 -3.52
CA THR A 109 4.53 1.21 -3.03
C THR A 109 5.34 1.94 -4.10
N SER A 110 5.62 3.22 -3.88
CA SER A 110 6.45 4.05 -4.77
C SER A 110 7.93 3.61 -4.76
N ALA A 111 8.42 3.15 -3.61
CA ALA A 111 9.79 2.68 -3.41
C ALA A 111 9.84 1.51 -2.41
N GLY A 112 10.96 0.80 -2.37
CA GLY A 112 11.15 -0.34 -1.47
C GLY A 112 11.37 0.03 0.00
N ASP A 113 11.77 1.24 0.26
CA ASP A 113 12.09 1.81 1.57
C ASP A 113 11.14 2.94 1.99
N VAL A 114 10.01 3.10 1.28
CA VAL A 114 9.04 4.17 1.57
C VAL A 114 8.32 3.94 2.89
N ASP A 115 8.11 5.02 3.62
CA ASP A 115 7.36 5.03 4.88
C ASP A 115 6.05 5.83 4.78
N ASN A 116 5.04 5.39 5.54
CA ASN A 116 3.79 6.12 5.73
C ASN A 116 3.05 6.44 4.41
N GLU A 117 2.97 5.46 3.52
CA GLU A 117 2.25 5.55 2.25
C GLU A 117 0.98 4.70 2.30
N ILE A 118 -0.12 5.21 1.76
CA ILE A 118 -1.37 4.46 1.59
C ILE A 118 -1.61 4.25 0.10
N VAL A 119 -1.80 2.99 -0.30
CA VAL A 119 -2.07 2.60 -1.70
C VAL A 119 -3.29 1.68 -1.73
N MET A 120 -4.32 2.05 -2.48
CA MET A 120 -5.57 1.28 -2.56
C MET A 120 -6.05 1.11 -4.01
N GLY A 121 -6.27 -0.14 -4.42
CA GLY A 121 -6.84 -0.50 -5.71
C GLY A 121 -6.00 -1.51 -6.47
N SER A 122 -6.51 -2.03 -7.58
CA SER A 122 -5.79 -3.04 -8.38
C SER A 122 -4.69 -2.39 -9.20
N SER A 123 -3.47 -2.94 -9.11
CA SER A 123 -2.28 -2.50 -9.86
C SER A 123 -1.86 -1.04 -9.63
N VAL A 124 -2.41 -0.38 -8.62
CA VAL A 124 -2.07 1.01 -8.27
C VAL A 124 -0.61 1.08 -7.79
N GLN A 125 0.08 2.12 -8.21
CA GLN A 125 1.41 2.45 -7.68
C GLN A 125 1.33 3.70 -6.81
N GLY A 126 1.91 3.63 -5.63
CA GLY A 126 2.06 4.76 -4.74
C GLY A 126 2.91 5.88 -5.32
N THR A 127 2.81 7.06 -4.75
CA THR A 127 3.47 8.28 -5.25
C THR A 127 4.52 8.85 -4.30
N GLY A 128 4.68 8.26 -3.12
CA GLY A 128 5.71 8.65 -2.15
C GLY A 128 5.22 8.70 -0.70
N THR A 129 6.15 8.95 0.18
CA THR A 129 5.92 9.12 1.63
C THR A 129 4.84 10.18 1.92
N ASN A 130 3.99 9.90 2.91
CA ASN A 130 2.89 10.78 3.33
C ASN A 130 1.87 11.06 2.20
N ASN A 131 1.61 10.08 1.36
CA ASN A 131 0.60 10.15 0.31
C ASN A 131 -0.41 9.02 0.42
N PHE A 132 -1.65 9.31 0.03
CA PHE A 132 -2.68 8.33 -0.26
C PHE A 132 -2.92 8.29 -1.77
N THR A 133 -2.64 7.16 -2.40
CA THR A 133 -2.88 6.91 -3.81
C THR A 133 -3.94 5.83 -3.99
N PHE A 134 -4.93 6.07 -4.84
CA PHE A 134 -6.01 5.13 -5.10
C PHE A 134 -6.45 5.16 -6.56
N GLY A 135 -6.92 4.01 -7.06
CA GLY A 135 -7.32 3.90 -8.46
C GLY A 135 -7.34 2.47 -8.98
N ASN A 136 -6.92 2.29 -10.22
CA ASN A 136 -6.90 0.99 -10.92
C ASN A 136 -5.62 0.73 -11.73
N GLY A 137 -4.53 1.46 -11.47
CA GLY A 137 -3.24 1.32 -12.14
C GLY A 137 -3.16 1.97 -13.52
N GLY A 138 -4.25 2.52 -14.04
CA GLY A 138 -4.28 3.25 -15.32
C GLY A 138 -4.60 4.73 -15.15
N THR A 139 -5.46 5.03 -14.17
CA THR A 139 -5.89 6.39 -13.80
C THR A 139 -5.95 6.47 -12.29
N ASP A 140 -4.83 6.82 -11.66
CA ASP A 140 -4.73 6.86 -10.22
C ASP A 140 -4.83 8.31 -9.72
N SER A 141 -5.51 8.49 -8.60
CA SER A 141 -5.59 9.77 -7.90
C SER A 141 -4.76 9.71 -6.64
N ASN A 142 -4.17 10.84 -6.24
CA ASN A 142 -3.43 10.91 -5.00
C ASN A 142 -3.75 12.17 -4.21
N ILE A 143 -3.51 12.11 -2.91
CA ILE A 143 -3.61 13.23 -1.98
C ILE A 143 -2.47 13.15 -0.98
N ALA A 144 -1.66 14.20 -0.88
CA ALA A 144 -0.65 14.32 0.17
C ALA A 144 -1.33 14.50 1.53
N PHE A 145 -0.79 13.90 2.58
CA PHE A 145 -1.36 14.06 3.92
C PHE A 145 -1.32 15.54 4.33
N GLY A 146 -2.47 16.04 4.79
CA GLY A 146 -2.64 17.46 5.10
C GLY A 146 -3.06 18.35 3.91
N ALA A 147 -3.15 17.81 2.70
CA ALA A 147 -3.69 18.56 1.56
C ALA A 147 -5.22 18.71 1.67
N THR A 148 -5.73 19.78 1.08
CA THR A 148 -7.18 20.09 1.07
C THR A 148 -7.89 19.67 -0.22
N SER A 149 -7.15 19.14 -1.18
CA SER A 149 -7.67 18.71 -2.48
C SER A 149 -7.02 17.42 -2.95
N ILE A 150 -7.78 16.60 -3.66
CA ILE A 150 -7.28 15.41 -4.34
C ILE A 150 -6.65 15.83 -5.65
N THR A 151 -5.43 15.41 -5.91
CA THR A 151 -4.76 15.61 -7.21
C THR A 151 -5.24 14.52 -8.17
N ALA A 152 -6.11 14.89 -9.10
CA ALA A 152 -6.41 14.04 -10.24
C ALA A 152 -5.29 14.18 -11.29
N PRO A 153 -4.95 13.14 -12.04
CA PRO A 153 -4.01 13.27 -13.15
C PRO A 153 -4.61 14.23 -14.19
N SER A 154 -4.05 15.43 -14.27
CA SER A 154 -4.41 16.45 -15.27
C SER A 154 -3.31 16.48 -16.32
N ASP A 155 -3.22 15.42 -17.10
CA ASP A 155 -2.25 15.34 -18.19
C ASP A 155 -2.83 16.02 -19.45
N ILE A 156 -2.07 16.94 -20.05
CA ILE A 156 -2.45 17.59 -21.30
C ILE A 156 -2.71 16.57 -22.43
N ARG A 157 -2.07 15.41 -22.39
CA ARG A 157 -2.26 14.31 -23.34
C ARG A 157 -3.64 13.65 -23.25
N LEU A 158 -4.37 13.85 -22.15
CA LEU A 158 -5.72 13.35 -21.93
C LEU A 158 -6.80 14.38 -22.28
N LYS A 159 -6.41 15.55 -22.73
CA LYS A 159 -7.31 16.64 -23.13
C LYS A 159 -7.32 16.72 -24.66
N GLU A 160 -8.50 16.70 -25.24
CA GLU A 160 -8.70 16.97 -26.66
C GLU A 160 -9.02 18.46 -26.88
N ASP A 161 -8.71 18.99 -28.07
CA ASP A 161 -9.02 20.33 -28.50
C ASP A 161 -8.55 21.46 -27.57
N ILE A 162 -7.31 21.33 -27.05
CA ILE A 162 -6.68 22.41 -26.32
C ILE A 162 -6.33 23.52 -27.30
N GLN A 163 -7.02 24.64 -27.21
CA GLN A 163 -6.76 25.86 -27.98
C GLN A 163 -6.42 26.99 -27.02
N ASP A 164 -5.50 27.85 -27.46
CA ASP A 164 -5.26 29.09 -26.73
C ASP A 164 -6.50 29.96 -26.78
N GLU A 165 -6.94 30.49 -25.63
CA GLU A 165 -8.06 31.41 -25.56
C GLU A 165 -7.69 32.73 -26.26
N GLU A 166 -8.44 33.07 -27.30
CA GLU A 166 -8.28 34.35 -28.01
C GLU A 166 -8.99 35.52 -27.27
N VAL A 167 -9.67 35.23 -26.16
CA VAL A 167 -10.45 36.21 -25.39
C VAL A 167 -9.50 36.96 -24.48
N GLY A 168 -9.17 38.17 -24.86
CA GLY A 168 -8.26 39.05 -24.15
C GLY A 168 -8.87 39.74 -22.93
N LEU A 169 -8.15 40.75 -22.40
CA LEU A 169 -8.55 41.57 -21.24
C LEU A 169 -9.93 42.24 -21.37
N ASP A 170 -10.38 42.48 -22.61
CA ASP A 170 -11.67 43.10 -22.86
C ASP A 170 -12.83 42.18 -22.40
N PHE A 171 -12.71 40.86 -22.64
CA PHE A 171 -13.70 39.92 -22.14
C PHE A 171 -13.74 39.86 -20.61
N ILE A 172 -12.58 39.97 -19.93
CA ILE A 172 -12.50 39.95 -18.49
C ILE A 172 -13.17 41.24 -17.92
N ASN A 173 -13.01 42.38 -18.61
CA ASN A 173 -13.63 43.63 -18.23
C ASN A 173 -15.15 43.64 -18.43
N ASP A 174 -15.65 42.82 -19.38
CA ASP A 174 -17.08 42.66 -19.65
C ASP A 174 -17.77 41.67 -18.70
N LEU A 175 -17.01 40.90 -17.93
CA LEU A 175 -17.58 39.98 -16.94
C LEU A 175 -18.28 40.81 -15.83
N ARG A 176 -19.57 40.62 -15.69
CA ARG A 176 -20.36 41.19 -14.63
C ARG A 176 -20.41 40.24 -13.43
N PRO A 177 -19.59 40.43 -12.40
CA PRO A 177 -19.70 39.64 -11.19
C PRO A 177 -21.04 39.88 -10.52
N VAL A 178 -21.79 38.81 -10.26
CA VAL A 178 -23.07 38.89 -9.56
C VAL A 178 -22.98 38.16 -8.23
N THR A 179 -23.50 38.77 -7.17
CA THR A 179 -23.76 38.07 -5.91
C THR A 179 -25.24 37.69 -5.89
N PHE A 180 -25.55 36.50 -5.41
CA PHE A 180 -26.94 36.05 -5.24
C PHE A 180 -27.19 35.58 -3.80
N GLN A 181 -28.44 35.67 -3.39
CA GLN A 181 -28.92 35.05 -2.16
C GLN A 181 -29.98 34.02 -2.51
N TRP A 182 -29.90 32.87 -1.87
CA TRP A 182 -30.94 31.87 -1.99
C TRP A 182 -32.26 32.38 -1.46
N LYS A 183 -33.33 32.29 -2.25
CA LYS A 183 -34.68 32.58 -1.74
C LYS A 183 -35.01 31.51 -0.68
N LYS A 184 -35.39 31.97 0.50
CA LYS A 184 -36.01 31.07 1.48
C LYS A 184 -37.34 30.63 0.90
N GLU A 185 -37.52 29.31 0.80
CA GLU A 185 -38.87 28.76 0.52
C GLU A 185 -39.83 29.21 1.62
N LYS A 186 -41.04 29.59 1.21
CA LYS A 186 -42.11 29.99 2.13
C LYS A 186 -42.80 28.77 2.70
#